data_252d80386bf6732c328bc066ed3a4b33
#
_entry.id   252d80386bf6732c328bc066ed3a4b33
#
_cell.length_a   1.000
_cell.length_b   1.000
_cell.length_c   1.000
_cell.angle_alpha   90.00
_cell.angle_beta   90.00
_cell.angle_gamma   90.00
#
_symmetry.space_group_name_H-M   'P 1'
#
loop_
_entity.id
_entity.type
_entity.pdbx_description
1 polymer ?
#
loop_
_entity_poly.entity_id
_entity_poly.type
_entity_poly.pdbx_seq_one_letter_code
_entity_poly.pdbx_strand_id
1 'polypeptide(L)'
;MVKQAPREQLDLTKRYVIFSDLHMGDGSSRDDLKPNQAILEAALEQFYLTNDYTLILNGDIEDLNKFDYQKIRKAWPRLYMLFNSFAQDSRLLKIVGNHDLALLQEKDYPYPLLHALNLEKDETTICIFHGHQASKLFSSFDYISEFIVRYMAKPLHIKNASVAHHSKRRFATERKIYRAARNLG
;
A
#
# COMPACT_ATOMS: atom_id res chain seq x y z
N MET A 1 -5.54 14.63 10.17
CA MET A 1 -5.20 13.24 9.83
C MET A 1 -3.79 12.87 10.31
N VAL A 2 -2.71 13.46 9.80
CA VAL A 2 -1.32 13.15 10.24
C VAL A 2 -1.10 13.44 11.73
N LYS A 3 -1.65 14.52 12.27
CA LYS A 3 -1.57 14.86 13.72
C LYS A 3 -2.31 13.89 14.64
N GLN A 4 -3.23 13.10 14.11
CA GLN A 4 -4.02 12.10 14.84
C GLN A 4 -3.57 10.66 14.54
N ALA A 5 -2.51 10.49 13.74
CA ALA A 5 -1.95 9.17 13.45
C ALA A 5 -1.40 8.54 14.74
N PRO A 6 -1.52 7.24 14.91
CA PRO A 6 -0.85 6.51 15.99
C PRO A 6 0.63 6.86 16.05
N ARG A 7 1.14 6.99 17.26
CA ARG A 7 2.54 7.32 17.54
C ARG A 7 3.22 6.11 18.15
N GLU A 8 4.29 5.69 17.54
CA GLU A 8 5.13 4.63 18.06
C GLU A 8 6.54 5.16 18.28
N GLN A 9 7.19 4.71 19.34
CA GLN A 9 8.60 5.05 19.59
C GLN A 9 9.46 4.40 18.50
N LEU A 10 10.24 5.24 17.81
CA LEU A 10 11.23 4.75 16.86
C LEU A 10 12.36 4.07 17.64
N ASP A 11 12.34 2.75 17.61
CA ASP A 11 13.39 1.92 18.19
C ASP A 11 14.50 1.72 17.14
N LEU A 12 15.65 2.37 17.32
CA LEU A 12 16.78 2.24 16.39
C LEU A 12 17.48 0.87 16.46
N THR A 13 17.13 0.03 17.40
CA THR A 13 17.60 -1.37 17.41
C THR A 13 16.77 -2.24 16.44
N LYS A 14 15.56 -1.80 16.09
CA LYS A 14 14.69 -2.47 15.13
C LYS A 14 15.01 -2.07 13.70
N ARG A 15 14.82 -3.00 12.80
CA ARG A 15 14.90 -2.80 11.35
C ARG A 15 13.50 -2.72 10.78
N TYR A 16 13.25 -1.76 9.91
CA TYR A 16 11.96 -1.57 9.25
C TYR A 16 12.11 -1.80 7.76
N VAL A 17 11.12 -2.45 7.17
CA VAL A 17 10.95 -2.55 5.72
C VAL A 17 9.56 -2.08 5.35
N ILE A 18 9.47 -1.27 4.31
CA ILE A 18 8.20 -0.69 3.84
C ILE A 18 7.93 -1.20 2.43
N PHE A 19 6.79 -1.85 2.25
CA PHE A 19 6.24 -2.17 0.94
C PHE A 19 4.98 -1.35 0.69
N SER A 20 4.82 -0.87 -0.54
CA SER A 20 3.68 -0.10 -1.01
C SER A 20 3.30 -0.57 -2.40
N ASP A 21 2.05 -0.36 -2.79
CA ASP A 21 1.59 -0.55 -4.17
C ASP A 21 1.84 -1.96 -4.73
N LEU A 22 1.60 -3.00 -3.94
CA LEU A 22 1.72 -4.38 -4.39
C LEU A 22 0.61 -4.76 -5.37
N HIS A 23 -0.59 -4.17 -5.22
CA HIS A 23 -1.76 -4.40 -6.05
C HIS A 23 -2.10 -5.89 -6.23
N MET A 24 -2.14 -6.61 -5.10
CA MET A 24 -2.52 -8.02 -5.06
C MET A 24 -3.92 -8.20 -5.63
N GLY A 25 -4.06 -9.05 -6.64
CA GLY A 25 -5.32 -9.38 -7.28
C GLY A 25 -5.78 -10.82 -7.01
N ASP A 26 -6.52 -11.39 -7.95
CA ASP A 26 -7.12 -12.73 -7.85
C ASP A 26 -6.24 -13.86 -8.42
N GLY A 27 -4.95 -13.61 -8.66
CA GLY A 27 -4.02 -14.55 -9.26
C GLY A 27 -4.18 -14.74 -10.78
N SER A 28 -5.08 -14.00 -11.42
CA SER A 28 -5.29 -14.02 -12.87
C SER A 28 -4.19 -13.25 -13.63
N SER A 29 -4.30 -13.18 -14.96
CA SER A 29 -3.40 -12.36 -15.79
C SER A 29 -3.56 -10.84 -15.59
N ARG A 30 -4.55 -10.39 -14.82
CA ARG A 30 -4.80 -9.00 -14.48
C ARG A 30 -4.29 -8.60 -13.09
N ASP A 31 -3.69 -9.54 -12.39
CA ASP A 31 -3.10 -9.36 -11.06
C ASP A 31 -1.70 -8.77 -11.24
N ASP A 32 -1.51 -7.54 -10.77
CA ASP A 32 -0.27 -6.80 -10.99
C ASP A 32 0.90 -7.37 -10.17
N LEU A 33 0.64 -8.03 -9.03
CA LEU A 33 1.68 -8.66 -8.22
C LEU A 33 2.17 -10.00 -8.80
N LYS A 34 1.32 -10.71 -9.53
CA LYS A 34 1.60 -12.10 -9.95
C LYS A 34 2.98 -12.32 -10.59
N PRO A 35 3.49 -11.43 -11.48
CA PRO A 35 4.82 -11.61 -12.06
C PRO A 35 5.96 -11.55 -11.04
N ASN A 36 5.74 -10.88 -9.90
CA ASN A 36 6.75 -10.65 -8.87
C ASN A 36 6.56 -11.53 -7.63
N GLN A 37 5.59 -12.47 -7.65
CA GLN A 37 5.22 -13.33 -6.53
C GLN A 37 6.43 -14.01 -5.89
N ALA A 38 7.17 -14.77 -6.68
CA ALA A 38 8.27 -15.60 -6.17
C ALA A 38 9.37 -14.77 -5.51
N ILE A 39 9.68 -13.59 -6.06
CA ILE A 39 10.71 -12.71 -5.53
C ILE A 39 10.27 -12.07 -4.22
N LEU A 40 9.00 -11.64 -4.13
CA LEU A 40 8.45 -11.04 -2.92
C LEU A 40 8.37 -12.08 -1.79
N GLU A 41 7.83 -13.27 -2.06
CA GLU A 41 7.73 -14.34 -1.07
C GLU A 41 9.11 -14.74 -0.55
N ALA A 42 10.10 -14.92 -1.44
CA ALA A 42 11.46 -15.23 -1.05
C ALA A 42 12.11 -14.12 -0.20
N ALA A 43 11.92 -12.86 -0.57
CA ALA A 43 12.45 -11.73 0.18
C ALA A 43 11.84 -11.64 1.58
N LEU A 44 10.51 -11.80 1.69
CA LEU A 44 9.82 -11.77 2.97
C LEU A 44 10.28 -12.92 3.88
N GLU A 45 10.31 -14.15 3.36
CA GLU A 45 10.60 -15.35 4.13
C GLU A 45 12.09 -15.47 4.49
N GLN A 46 12.96 -15.40 3.48
CA GLN A 46 14.37 -15.75 3.63
C GLN A 46 15.22 -14.60 4.17
N PHE A 47 14.75 -13.36 4.02
CA PHE A 47 15.53 -12.22 4.45
C PHE A 47 14.85 -11.40 5.54
N TYR A 48 13.66 -10.85 5.31
CA TYR A 48 13.06 -9.89 6.24
C TYR A 48 12.55 -10.56 7.52
N LEU A 49 11.90 -11.71 7.43
CA LEU A 49 11.38 -12.44 8.58
C LEU A 49 12.54 -13.00 9.44
N THR A 50 13.55 -13.61 8.80
CA THR A 50 14.71 -14.22 9.48
C THR A 50 15.66 -13.21 10.11
N ASN A 51 15.67 -11.98 9.63
CA ASN A 51 16.49 -10.89 10.17
C ASN A 51 15.71 -9.91 11.05
N ASP A 52 14.55 -10.32 11.59
CA ASP A 52 13.76 -9.58 12.56
C ASP A 52 13.32 -8.18 12.11
N TYR A 53 13.00 -8.00 10.82
CA TYR A 53 12.42 -6.76 10.35
C TYR A 53 10.98 -6.58 10.82
N THR A 54 10.60 -5.33 11.09
CA THR A 54 9.21 -4.91 11.20
C THR A 54 8.71 -4.56 9.80
N LEU A 55 7.64 -5.21 9.36
CA LEU A 55 7.03 -5.02 8.05
C LEU A 55 5.94 -3.94 8.12
N ILE A 56 6.10 -2.91 7.30
CA ILE A 56 5.09 -1.86 7.11
C ILE A 56 4.49 -2.02 5.71
N LEU A 57 3.22 -2.39 5.64
CA LEU A 57 2.45 -2.43 4.42
C LEU A 57 1.79 -1.06 4.21
N ASN A 58 2.34 -0.23 3.33
CA ASN A 58 2.01 1.18 3.21
C ASN A 58 1.04 1.48 2.07
N GLY A 59 -0.15 0.89 2.13
CA GLY A 59 -1.24 1.16 1.20
C GLY A 59 -1.14 0.46 -0.16
N ASP A 60 -2.29 0.29 -0.79
CA ASP A 60 -2.47 -0.33 -2.09
C ASP A 60 -1.83 -1.73 -2.16
N ILE A 61 -1.97 -2.48 -1.07
CA ILE A 61 -1.50 -3.86 -0.99
C ILE A 61 -2.49 -4.78 -1.70
N GLU A 62 -3.77 -4.68 -1.34
CA GLU A 62 -4.88 -5.38 -1.98
C GLU A 62 -5.56 -4.46 -3.01
N ASP A 63 -5.73 -4.91 -4.26
CA ASP A 63 -6.39 -4.12 -5.30
C ASP A 63 -7.92 -4.35 -5.28
N LEU A 64 -8.60 -3.78 -4.27
CA LEU A 64 -10.04 -3.91 -4.11
C LEU A 64 -10.85 -3.09 -5.12
N ASN A 65 -10.23 -2.20 -5.85
CA ASN A 65 -10.88 -1.52 -6.97
C ASN A 65 -11.17 -2.49 -8.13
N LYS A 66 -10.33 -3.54 -8.29
CA LYS A 66 -10.49 -4.53 -9.36
C LYS A 66 -11.05 -5.86 -8.88
N PHE A 67 -10.78 -6.26 -7.63
CA PHE A 67 -11.04 -7.61 -7.15
C PHE A 67 -11.73 -7.58 -5.78
N ASP A 68 -12.49 -8.64 -5.46
CA ASP A 68 -13.10 -8.82 -4.15
C ASP A 68 -12.05 -9.40 -3.17
N TYR A 69 -12.09 -8.95 -1.90
CA TYR A 69 -11.15 -9.36 -0.87
C TYR A 69 -11.02 -10.89 -0.73
N GLN A 70 -12.15 -11.61 -0.73
CA GLN A 70 -12.14 -13.08 -0.59
C GLN A 70 -11.42 -13.78 -1.75
N LYS A 71 -11.48 -13.23 -2.96
CA LYS A 71 -10.75 -13.75 -4.11
C LYS A 71 -9.26 -13.51 -3.98
N ILE A 72 -8.86 -12.32 -3.53
CA ILE A 72 -7.46 -11.98 -3.25
C ILE A 72 -6.91 -12.93 -2.18
N ARG A 73 -7.59 -13.04 -1.05
CA ARG A 73 -7.17 -13.90 0.05
C ARG A 73 -6.99 -15.37 -0.38
N LYS A 74 -7.90 -15.88 -1.22
CA LYS A 74 -7.82 -17.24 -1.77
C LYS A 74 -6.65 -17.42 -2.73
N ALA A 75 -6.31 -16.40 -3.51
CA ALA A 75 -5.23 -16.45 -4.49
C ALA A 75 -3.84 -16.39 -3.84
N TRP A 76 -3.71 -15.73 -2.67
CA TRP A 76 -2.44 -15.42 -2.03
C TRP A 76 -2.25 -16.04 -0.62
N PRO A 77 -2.56 -17.34 -0.42
CA PRO A 77 -2.51 -17.94 0.92
C PRO A 77 -1.11 -17.90 1.54
N ARG A 78 -0.04 -18.05 0.72
CA ARG A 78 1.34 -18.00 1.19
C ARG A 78 1.75 -16.62 1.66
N LEU A 79 1.37 -15.54 0.96
CA LEU A 79 1.65 -14.17 1.39
C LEU A 79 0.93 -13.84 2.69
N TYR A 80 -0.35 -14.20 2.83
CA TYR A 80 -1.08 -14.00 4.08
C TYR A 80 -0.49 -14.83 5.23
N MET A 81 0.03 -16.03 4.97
CA MET A 81 0.77 -16.80 5.97
C MET A 81 2.04 -16.07 6.42
N LEU A 82 2.81 -15.50 5.49
CA LEU A 82 4.00 -14.69 5.81
C LEU A 82 3.61 -13.42 6.59
N PHE A 83 2.58 -12.69 6.16
CA PHE A 83 2.08 -11.52 6.90
C PHE A 83 1.64 -11.90 8.33
N ASN A 84 0.98 -13.05 8.51
CA ASN A 84 0.61 -13.57 9.81
C ASN A 84 1.84 -13.84 10.69
N SER A 85 2.93 -14.37 10.13
CA SER A 85 4.16 -14.58 10.88
C SER A 85 4.74 -13.27 11.44
N PHE A 86 4.73 -12.18 10.63
CA PHE A 86 5.09 -10.86 11.14
C PHE A 86 4.11 -10.34 12.19
N ALA A 87 2.81 -10.57 12.00
CA ALA A 87 1.76 -10.10 12.92
C ALA A 87 1.82 -10.80 14.29
N GLN A 88 2.09 -12.11 14.32
CA GLN A 88 2.24 -12.87 15.56
C GLN A 88 3.34 -12.33 16.46
N ASP A 89 4.43 -11.82 15.87
CA ASP A 89 5.54 -11.21 16.59
C ASP A 89 5.34 -9.70 16.82
N SER A 90 4.12 -9.18 16.61
CA SER A 90 3.81 -7.73 16.66
C SER A 90 4.72 -6.87 15.75
N ARG A 91 5.15 -7.45 14.64
CA ARG A 91 6.04 -6.84 13.65
C ARG A 91 5.34 -6.50 12.33
N LEU A 92 4.00 -6.41 12.30
CA LEU A 92 3.23 -6.01 11.14
C LEU A 92 2.44 -4.73 11.42
N LEU A 93 2.64 -3.73 10.56
CA LEU A 93 1.85 -2.49 10.54
C LEU A 93 1.21 -2.34 9.15
N LYS A 94 -0.11 -2.11 9.10
CA LYS A 94 -0.85 -1.98 7.84
C LYS A 94 -1.47 -0.60 7.73
N ILE A 95 -1.03 0.17 6.73
CA ILE A 95 -1.61 1.46 6.36
C ILE A 95 -2.49 1.24 5.14
N VAL A 96 -3.67 1.86 5.10
CA VAL A 96 -4.59 1.78 3.96
C VAL A 96 -4.21 2.80 2.89
N GLY A 97 -4.26 2.37 1.64
CA GLY A 97 -4.16 3.22 0.45
C GLY A 97 -5.54 3.51 -0.16
N ASN A 98 -5.57 4.06 -1.36
CA ASN A 98 -6.84 4.34 -2.04
C ASN A 98 -7.46 3.10 -2.72
N HIS A 99 -6.67 2.09 -3.08
CA HIS A 99 -7.18 0.83 -3.65
C HIS A 99 -7.68 -0.16 -2.60
N ASP A 100 -7.27 -0.01 -1.37
CA ASP A 100 -7.63 -0.93 -0.29
C ASP A 100 -8.46 -0.29 0.85
N LEU A 101 -9.02 0.91 0.62
CA LEU A 101 -9.91 1.60 1.59
C LEU A 101 -11.11 0.75 2.00
N ALA A 102 -11.63 -0.10 1.13
CA ALA A 102 -12.76 -0.97 1.42
C ALA A 102 -12.47 -1.97 2.54
N LEU A 103 -11.19 -2.24 2.86
CA LEU A 103 -10.80 -3.08 4.01
C LEU A 103 -11.33 -2.53 5.34
N LEU A 104 -11.56 -1.22 5.46
CA LEU A 104 -12.13 -0.61 6.66
C LEU A 104 -13.54 -1.12 6.97
N GLN A 105 -14.22 -1.72 6.00
CA GLN A 105 -15.55 -2.32 6.12
C GLN A 105 -15.52 -3.86 6.16
N GLU A 106 -14.36 -4.47 5.91
CA GLU A 106 -14.18 -5.92 5.93
C GLU A 106 -14.04 -6.43 7.36
N LYS A 107 -15.07 -7.13 7.86
CA LYS A 107 -15.09 -7.65 9.23
C LYS A 107 -14.05 -8.75 9.50
N ASP A 108 -13.71 -9.48 8.44
CA ASP A 108 -12.78 -10.62 8.52
C ASP A 108 -11.33 -10.25 8.17
N TYR A 109 -11.01 -8.97 8.05
CA TYR A 109 -9.63 -8.55 7.81
C TYR A 109 -8.80 -8.72 9.08
N PRO A 110 -7.69 -9.48 9.03
CA PRO A 110 -7.03 -9.95 10.25
C PRO A 110 -6.10 -8.92 10.93
N TYR A 111 -5.78 -7.81 10.26
CA TYR A 111 -4.79 -6.85 10.77
C TYR A 111 -5.43 -5.52 11.14
N PRO A 112 -4.96 -4.85 12.21
CA PRO A 112 -5.33 -3.48 12.50
C PRO A 112 -4.98 -2.54 11.34
N LEU A 113 -5.91 -1.65 10.98
CA LEU A 113 -5.77 -0.74 9.85
C LEU A 113 -5.46 0.67 10.33
N LEU A 114 -4.44 1.28 9.75
CA LEU A 114 -3.99 2.63 10.04
C LEU A 114 -4.19 3.52 8.80
N HIS A 115 -4.40 4.81 9.01
CA HIS A 115 -4.39 5.80 7.92
C HIS A 115 -3.00 6.42 7.72
N ALA A 116 -2.22 6.46 8.78
CA ALA A 116 -0.84 6.93 8.81
C ALA A 116 -0.17 6.42 10.08
N LEU A 117 1.15 6.47 10.14
CA LEU A 117 1.97 6.08 11.28
C LEU A 117 3.02 7.17 11.55
N ASN A 118 3.18 7.57 12.80
CA ASN A 118 4.28 8.41 13.24
C ASN A 118 5.26 7.59 14.06
N LEU A 119 6.51 7.52 13.60
CA LEU A 119 7.64 6.97 14.37
C LEU A 119 8.40 8.14 15.01
N GLU A 120 8.44 8.19 16.33
CA GLU A 120 9.01 9.30 17.08
C GLU A 120 10.29 8.90 17.78
N LYS A 121 11.32 9.73 17.66
CA LYS A 121 12.54 9.62 18.45
C LYS A 121 13.05 11.02 18.80
N ASP A 122 13.19 11.30 20.08
CA ASP A 122 13.61 12.61 20.59
C ASP A 122 12.72 13.72 20.00
N GLU A 123 13.29 14.70 19.32
CA GLU A 123 12.56 15.75 18.63
C GLU A 123 12.22 15.41 17.16
N THR A 124 12.58 14.20 16.70
CA THR A 124 12.36 13.78 15.31
C THR A 124 11.12 12.92 15.18
N THR A 125 10.28 13.24 14.20
CA THR A 125 9.12 12.42 13.82
C THR A 125 9.23 12.02 12.36
N ILE A 126 9.18 10.71 12.09
CA ILE A 126 9.04 10.16 10.74
C ILE A 126 7.57 9.82 10.53
N CYS A 127 6.91 10.53 9.60
CA CYS A 127 5.53 10.24 9.27
C CYS A 127 5.45 9.36 8.02
N ILE A 128 4.81 8.21 8.14
CA ILE A 128 4.59 7.23 7.07
C ILE A 128 3.11 7.23 6.72
N PHE A 129 2.79 7.47 5.46
CA PHE A 129 1.43 7.43 4.93
C PHE A 129 1.47 7.14 3.42
N HIS A 130 0.38 6.63 2.86
CA HIS A 130 0.36 6.22 1.46
C HIS A 130 0.43 7.39 0.46
N GLY A 131 -0.04 8.59 0.86
CA GLY A 131 0.09 9.80 0.05
C GLY A 131 -1.18 10.24 -0.67
N HIS A 132 -2.16 9.36 -0.91
CA HIS A 132 -3.44 9.74 -1.53
C HIS A 132 -4.17 10.83 -0.72
N GLN A 133 -3.99 10.87 0.60
CA GLN A 133 -4.59 11.83 1.52
C GLN A 133 -4.02 13.25 1.36
N ALA A 134 -2.82 13.40 0.79
CA ALA A 134 -2.15 14.70 0.65
C ALA A 134 -2.75 15.56 -0.47
N SER A 135 -3.51 14.97 -1.38
CA SER A 135 -4.11 15.67 -2.51
C SER A 135 -5.61 15.88 -2.32
N LYS A 136 -6.03 17.13 -2.08
CA LYS A 136 -7.46 17.51 -2.08
C LYS A 136 -8.14 17.31 -3.43
N LEU A 137 -7.38 17.28 -4.52
CA LEU A 137 -7.86 16.98 -5.86
C LEU A 137 -8.20 15.49 -6.03
N PHE A 138 -7.46 14.59 -5.38
CA PHE A 138 -7.72 13.15 -5.46
C PHE A 138 -8.99 12.75 -4.73
N SER A 139 -9.33 13.38 -3.61
CA SER A 139 -10.52 13.01 -2.83
C SER A 139 -11.85 13.12 -3.58
N SER A 140 -11.92 13.99 -4.60
CA SER A 140 -13.11 14.13 -5.45
C SER A 140 -13.07 13.24 -6.69
N PHE A 141 -11.88 12.91 -7.19
CA PHE A 141 -11.69 12.06 -8.37
C PHE A 141 -11.59 10.56 -8.04
N ASP A 142 -11.22 10.20 -6.82
CA ASP A 142 -11.08 8.79 -6.42
C ASP A 142 -12.42 8.05 -6.54
N TYR A 143 -13.53 8.69 -6.14
CA TYR A 143 -14.87 8.10 -6.25
C TYR A 143 -15.28 7.86 -7.71
N ILE A 144 -14.94 8.80 -8.60
CA ILE A 144 -15.26 8.71 -10.03
C ILE A 144 -14.33 7.69 -10.73
N SER A 145 -13.04 7.67 -10.39
CA SER A 145 -12.09 6.71 -10.98
C SER A 145 -12.39 5.28 -10.55
N GLU A 146 -12.76 5.08 -9.28
CA GLU A 146 -13.21 3.78 -8.75
C GLU A 146 -14.46 3.28 -9.47
N PHE A 147 -15.45 4.15 -9.67
CA PHE A 147 -16.67 3.83 -10.41
C PHE A 147 -16.37 3.44 -11.85
N ILE A 148 -15.54 4.20 -12.56
CA ILE A 148 -15.15 3.92 -13.94
C ILE A 148 -14.39 2.59 -14.04
N VAL A 149 -13.42 2.33 -13.16
CA VAL A 149 -12.65 1.08 -13.16
C VAL A 149 -13.54 -0.12 -12.83
N ARG A 150 -14.42 0.02 -11.84
CA ARG A 150 -15.28 -1.07 -11.38
C ARG A 150 -16.38 -1.43 -12.37
N TYR A 151 -17.00 -0.44 -13.00
CA TYR A 151 -18.21 -0.65 -13.82
C TYR A 151 -17.97 -0.56 -15.33
N MET A 152 -16.95 0.15 -15.79
CA MET A 152 -16.68 0.32 -17.21
C MET A 152 -15.43 -0.45 -17.69
N ALA A 153 -14.33 -0.43 -16.96
CA ALA A 153 -13.11 -1.09 -17.40
C ALA A 153 -13.14 -2.61 -17.19
N LYS A 154 -13.81 -3.11 -16.12
CA LYS A 154 -13.97 -4.55 -15.86
C LYS A 154 -14.69 -5.30 -17.00
N PRO A 155 -15.87 -4.88 -17.47
CA PRO A 155 -16.59 -5.59 -18.53
C PRO A 155 -15.90 -5.50 -19.88
N LEU A 156 -15.11 -4.44 -20.15
CA LEU A 156 -14.46 -4.23 -21.43
C LEU A 156 -13.09 -4.90 -21.57
N HIS A 157 -12.62 -5.64 -20.55
CA HIS A 157 -11.31 -6.34 -20.54
C HIS A 157 -10.12 -5.42 -20.93
N ILE A 158 -10.21 -4.12 -20.63
CA ILE A 158 -9.16 -3.17 -20.94
C ILE A 158 -7.97 -3.48 -20.02
N LYS A 159 -6.97 -4.15 -20.57
CA LYS A 159 -5.68 -4.37 -19.91
C LYS A 159 -4.97 -3.02 -19.79
N ASN A 160 -4.54 -2.67 -18.57
CA ASN A 160 -3.66 -1.51 -18.29
C ASN A 160 -4.25 -0.11 -18.53
N ALA A 161 -5.53 0.12 -18.33
CA ALA A 161 -6.08 1.49 -18.39
C ALA A 161 -5.44 2.44 -17.35
N SER A 162 -4.85 1.92 -16.28
CA SER A 162 -4.26 2.71 -15.20
C SER A 162 -2.79 3.12 -15.44
N VAL A 163 -2.01 2.35 -16.20
CA VAL A 163 -0.55 2.56 -16.29
C VAL A 163 -0.14 3.52 -17.41
N ALA A 164 -0.85 3.52 -18.55
CA ALA A 164 -0.38 4.23 -19.74
C ALA A 164 -0.58 5.75 -19.73
N HIS A 165 -1.57 6.28 -19.00
CA HIS A 165 -1.91 7.72 -19.07
C HIS A 165 -1.24 8.59 -18.00
N HIS A 166 -0.69 8.02 -16.93
CA HIS A 166 -0.15 8.79 -15.81
C HIS A 166 1.36 9.08 -15.90
N SER A 167 2.15 8.28 -16.63
CA SER A 167 3.61 8.40 -16.55
C SER A 167 4.17 9.74 -17.02
N LYS A 168 3.77 10.23 -18.19
CA LYS A 168 4.39 11.47 -18.75
C LYS A 168 3.98 12.75 -18.05
N ARG A 169 2.72 12.87 -17.59
CA ARG A 169 2.25 14.08 -16.86
C ARG A 169 2.67 14.08 -15.40
N ARG A 170 2.68 12.94 -14.71
CA ARG A 170 3.20 12.82 -13.33
C ARG A 170 4.67 13.17 -13.25
N PHE A 171 5.52 12.62 -14.08
CA PHE A 171 6.96 12.97 -14.11
C PHE A 171 7.21 14.46 -14.34
N ALA A 172 6.37 15.16 -15.12
CA ALA A 172 6.50 16.60 -15.31
C ALA A 172 6.09 17.40 -14.05
N THR A 173 5.08 16.93 -13.31
CA THR A 173 4.59 17.59 -12.08
C THR A 173 5.53 17.31 -10.91
N GLU A 174 6.00 16.10 -10.74
CA GLU A 174 6.99 15.72 -9.74
C GLU A 174 8.32 16.48 -9.93
N ARG A 175 8.81 16.60 -11.17
CA ARG A 175 9.98 17.44 -11.46
C ARG A 175 9.80 18.90 -11.07
N LYS A 176 8.58 19.47 -11.21
CA LYS A 176 8.29 20.84 -10.78
C LYS A 176 8.29 20.97 -9.26
N ILE A 177 7.72 19.98 -8.55
CA ILE A 177 7.70 19.95 -7.08
C ILE A 177 9.13 19.80 -6.52
N TYR A 178 9.93 18.88 -7.06
CA TYR A 178 11.33 18.72 -6.66
C TYR A 178 12.19 19.97 -6.94
N ARG A 179 11.94 20.69 -8.06
CA ARG A 179 12.63 21.96 -8.34
C ARG A 179 12.21 23.07 -7.40
N ALA A 180 10.92 23.16 -7.07
CA ALA A 180 10.42 24.15 -6.12
C ALA A 180 10.97 23.91 -4.72
N ALA A 181 10.99 22.67 -4.24
CA ALA A 181 11.54 22.31 -2.93
C ALA A 181 13.05 22.62 -2.82
N ARG A 182 13.81 22.40 -3.90
CA ARG A 182 15.26 22.69 -3.93
C ARG A 182 15.61 24.18 -3.97
N ASN A 183 14.68 25.03 -4.36
CA ASN A 183 14.87 26.49 -4.40
C ASN A 183 14.42 27.18 -3.12
N LEU A 184 13.90 26.46 -2.13
CA LEU A 184 13.45 26.97 -0.83
C LEU A 184 14.42 26.60 0.32
N GLY A 185 15.50 25.92 0.03
CA GLY A 185 16.63 25.64 0.94
C GLY A 185 17.90 26.28 0.46
#